data_e25913d976afe0f418833246ac50aaf0
#
_entry.id   e25913d976afe0f418833246ac50aaf0
#
_cell.length_a   1.000
_cell.length_b   1.000
_cell.length_c   1.000
_cell.angle_alpha   90.00
_cell.angle_beta   90.00
_cell.angle_gamma   90.00
#
_symmetry.space_group_name_H-M   'P 1'
#
loop_
_entity.id
_entity.type
_entity.pdbx_description
1 polymer ?
#
loop_
_entity_poly.entity_id
_entity_poly.type
_entity_poly.pdbx_seq_one_letter_code
_entity_poly.pdbx_strand_id
1 'polypeptide(L)'
;AVGYQPTLSTEMGDLQERITSTKNGSITSVQAVYVPADDLTDPAPATAFAHLDAISVLERKIAELGIYPAVDPLASTSRILDPRVIGDRHYDTAQKVQAVLQQYKDLQDIIAILGMDELSDDDKLTVSRARKMQKFMSQPFFVAEQFTGFEGRYVSLEDTVSGFEAILNGEVDDLAENSFAYVGTLDEAIEKDKKAVA
;
A
#
# COMPACT_ATOMS: atom_id res chain seq x y z
N ALA A 1 -26.03 -16.44 1.32
CA ALA A 1 -25.03 -17.32 0.70
C ALA A 1 -24.96 -18.65 1.45
N VAL A 2 -24.57 -19.70 0.80
CA VAL A 2 -24.45 -21.04 1.40
C VAL A 2 -23.40 -21.00 2.51
N GLY A 3 -23.77 -21.48 3.70
CA GLY A 3 -22.89 -21.54 4.87
C GLY A 3 -22.97 -20.35 5.82
N TYR A 4 -23.73 -19.30 5.46
CA TYR A 4 -23.94 -18.13 6.31
C TYR A 4 -25.41 -18.00 6.74
N GLN A 5 -25.62 -17.51 7.97
CA GLN A 5 -26.95 -17.21 8.48
C GLN A 5 -27.60 -16.03 7.71
N PRO A 6 -28.92 -16.02 7.55
CA PRO A 6 -29.62 -14.91 6.87
C PRO A 6 -29.47 -13.56 7.61
N THR A 7 -29.22 -13.61 8.91
CA THR A 7 -29.08 -12.45 9.82
C THR A 7 -27.64 -11.90 9.91
N LEU A 8 -26.71 -12.42 9.10
CA LEU A 8 -25.28 -12.04 9.18
C LEU A 8 -25.08 -10.52 9.20
N SER A 9 -25.66 -9.79 8.25
CA SER A 9 -25.50 -8.34 8.14
C SER A 9 -26.08 -7.61 9.35
N THR A 10 -27.22 -8.05 9.88
CA THR A 10 -27.87 -7.43 11.04
C THR A 10 -27.03 -7.65 12.29
N GLU A 11 -26.60 -8.87 12.55
CA GLU A 11 -25.79 -9.22 13.72
C GLU A 11 -24.42 -8.53 13.68
N MET A 12 -23.80 -8.45 12.51
CA MET A 12 -22.56 -7.72 12.32
C MET A 12 -22.76 -6.21 12.55
N GLY A 13 -23.84 -5.65 12.03
CA GLY A 13 -24.20 -4.23 12.23
C GLY A 13 -24.40 -3.91 13.71
N ASP A 14 -25.14 -4.72 14.43
CA ASP A 14 -25.39 -4.56 15.87
C ASP A 14 -24.07 -4.53 16.69
N LEU A 15 -23.09 -5.32 16.29
CA LEU A 15 -21.77 -5.31 16.90
C LEU A 15 -20.98 -4.05 16.54
N GLN A 16 -20.89 -3.73 15.24
CA GLN A 16 -20.05 -2.67 14.72
C GLN A 16 -20.57 -1.27 15.11
N GLU A 17 -21.87 -1.07 15.22
CA GLU A 17 -22.46 0.21 15.65
C GLU A 17 -22.12 0.59 17.11
N ARG A 18 -21.64 -0.37 17.92
CA ARG A 18 -21.15 -0.08 19.26
C ARG A 18 -19.76 0.56 19.26
N ILE A 19 -19.03 0.46 18.15
CA ILE A 19 -17.72 1.08 17.96
C ILE A 19 -17.97 2.50 17.46
N THR A 20 -18.08 3.43 18.37
CA THR A 20 -18.52 4.80 18.06
C THR A 20 -17.94 5.81 19.03
N SER A 21 -18.13 7.10 18.70
CA SER A 21 -17.83 8.22 19.56
C SER A 21 -19.10 8.70 20.27
N THR A 22 -18.99 8.97 21.56
CA THR A 22 -20.04 9.52 22.42
C THR A 22 -19.58 10.84 23.03
N LYS A 23 -20.45 11.49 23.82
CA LYS A 23 -20.08 12.70 24.58
C LYS A 23 -18.95 12.44 25.58
N ASN A 24 -18.79 11.22 26.06
CA ASN A 24 -17.88 10.86 27.15
C ASN A 24 -16.58 10.19 26.66
N GLY A 25 -16.48 9.83 25.39
CA GLY A 25 -15.30 9.16 24.84
C GLY A 25 -15.55 8.54 23.48
N SER A 26 -14.50 7.91 22.94
CA SER A 26 -14.52 7.24 21.65
C SER A 26 -13.86 5.86 21.72
N ILE A 27 -14.26 4.97 20.84
CA ILE A 27 -13.66 3.66 20.65
C ILE A 27 -12.99 3.62 19.28
N THR A 28 -11.70 3.35 19.26
CA THR A 28 -10.95 3.01 18.05
C THR A 28 -10.74 1.51 18.03
N SER A 29 -11.08 0.85 16.94
CA SER A 29 -10.86 -0.59 16.78
C SER A 29 -9.86 -0.89 15.67
N VAL A 30 -9.08 -1.95 15.87
CA VAL A 30 -8.27 -2.57 14.83
C VAL A 30 -8.73 -4.02 14.72
N GLN A 31 -9.22 -4.41 13.55
CA GLN A 31 -9.83 -5.71 13.33
C GLN A 31 -9.02 -6.47 12.29
N ALA A 32 -8.53 -7.67 12.63
CA ALA A 32 -7.97 -8.59 11.67
C ALA A 32 -9.10 -9.43 11.06
N VAL A 33 -9.31 -9.27 9.75
CA VAL A 33 -10.36 -9.99 9.02
C VAL A 33 -9.70 -11.08 8.18
N TYR A 34 -10.04 -12.33 8.46
CA TYR A 34 -9.64 -13.45 7.61
C TYR A 34 -10.52 -13.52 6.36
N VAL A 35 -9.88 -13.60 5.21
CA VAL A 35 -10.56 -13.67 3.90
C VAL A 35 -10.44 -15.09 3.36
N PRO A 36 -11.54 -15.88 3.34
CA PRO A 36 -11.52 -17.24 2.83
C PRO A 36 -11.13 -17.28 1.36
N ALA A 37 -10.16 -18.15 1.01
CA ALA A 37 -9.70 -18.36 -0.37
C ALA A 37 -9.28 -17.07 -1.11
N ASP A 38 -8.81 -16.06 -0.38
CA ASP A 38 -8.45 -14.73 -0.91
C ASP A 38 -9.64 -14.02 -1.65
N ASP A 39 -10.89 -14.43 -1.36
CA ASP A 39 -12.10 -13.87 -1.98
C ASP A 39 -12.70 -12.75 -1.12
N LEU A 40 -12.38 -11.50 -1.45
CA LEU A 40 -12.91 -10.31 -0.78
C LEU A 40 -14.44 -10.14 -0.94
N THR A 41 -15.06 -10.88 -1.86
CA THR A 41 -16.50 -10.86 -2.09
C THR A 41 -17.27 -11.87 -1.25
N ASP A 42 -16.56 -12.73 -0.51
CA ASP A 42 -17.20 -13.63 0.46
C ASP A 42 -18.09 -12.84 1.43
N PRO A 43 -19.28 -13.31 1.78
CA PRO A 43 -20.25 -12.57 2.59
C PRO A 43 -19.71 -12.07 3.93
N ALA A 44 -18.84 -12.81 4.60
CA ALA A 44 -18.31 -12.41 5.91
C ALA A 44 -17.37 -11.20 5.81
N PRO A 45 -16.26 -11.23 5.03
CA PRO A 45 -15.42 -10.06 4.86
C PRO A 45 -16.16 -8.89 4.21
N ALA A 46 -16.99 -9.13 3.17
CA ALA A 46 -17.72 -8.07 2.50
C ALA A 46 -18.66 -7.31 3.46
N THR A 47 -19.36 -8.04 4.35
CA THR A 47 -20.21 -7.42 5.37
C THR A 47 -19.39 -6.65 6.40
N ALA A 48 -18.25 -7.19 6.85
CA ALA A 48 -17.36 -6.49 7.79
C ALA A 48 -16.82 -5.19 7.18
N PHE A 49 -16.36 -5.22 5.94
CA PHE A 49 -15.77 -4.06 5.25
C PHE A 49 -16.73 -2.88 5.12
N ALA A 50 -18.03 -3.15 4.98
CA ALA A 50 -19.05 -2.11 4.90
C ALA A 50 -19.11 -1.20 6.15
N HIS A 51 -18.63 -1.67 7.28
CA HIS A 51 -18.62 -0.95 8.56
C HIS A 51 -17.27 -0.31 8.91
N LEU A 52 -16.21 -0.57 8.13
CA LEU A 52 -14.87 -0.07 8.44
C LEU A 52 -14.60 1.29 7.80
N ASP A 53 -13.89 2.16 8.52
CA ASP A 53 -13.47 3.48 8.02
C ASP A 53 -12.20 3.41 7.19
N ALA A 54 -11.35 2.41 7.44
CA ALA A 54 -10.14 2.15 6.67
C ALA A 54 -9.91 0.66 6.54
N ILE A 55 -9.41 0.23 5.41
CA ILE A 55 -9.10 -1.16 5.10
C ILE A 55 -7.70 -1.21 4.52
N SER A 56 -6.82 -1.99 5.16
CA SER A 56 -5.51 -2.34 4.61
C SER A 56 -5.57 -3.78 4.11
N VAL A 57 -5.54 -3.95 2.80
CA VAL A 57 -5.61 -5.26 2.15
C VAL A 57 -4.20 -5.83 2.03
N LEU A 58 -3.98 -7.03 2.57
CA LEU A 58 -2.75 -7.78 2.38
C LEU A 58 -2.92 -8.73 1.20
N GLU A 59 -2.02 -8.63 0.22
CA GLU A 59 -2.08 -9.38 -1.03
C GLU A 59 -0.92 -10.39 -1.12
N ARG A 60 -1.27 -11.65 -1.38
CA ARG A 60 -0.28 -12.75 -1.49
C ARG A 60 0.73 -12.52 -2.61
N LYS A 61 0.29 -12.01 -3.77
CA LYS A 61 1.16 -11.73 -4.90
C LYS A 61 2.24 -10.70 -4.58
N ILE A 62 1.94 -9.72 -3.71
CA ILE A 62 2.91 -8.72 -3.26
C ILE A 62 3.94 -9.39 -2.33
N ALA A 63 3.50 -10.29 -1.44
CA ALA A 63 4.39 -11.07 -0.59
C ALA A 63 5.34 -11.97 -1.42
N GLU A 64 4.86 -12.57 -2.51
CA GLU A 64 5.66 -13.38 -3.44
C GLU A 64 6.76 -12.56 -4.14
N LEU A 65 6.58 -11.25 -4.30
CA LEU A 65 7.61 -10.33 -4.79
C LEU A 65 8.64 -9.96 -3.71
N GLY A 66 8.50 -10.46 -2.49
CA GLY A 66 9.37 -10.12 -1.36
C GLY A 66 9.13 -8.73 -0.80
N ILE A 67 7.96 -8.12 -1.04
CA ILE A 67 7.60 -6.80 -0.53
C ILE A 67 6.82 -6.97 0.78
N TYR A 68 7.37 -6.46 1.87
CA TYR A 68 6.77 -6.51 3.20
C TYR A 68 6.79 -5.12 3.86
N PRO A 69 5.68 -4.69 4.51
CA PRO A 69 4.39 -5.36 4.58
C PRO A 69 3.72 -5.48 3.20
N ALA A 70 3.04 -6.61 2.95
CA ALA A 70 2.47 -6.93 1.65
C ALA A 70 1.11 -6.26 1.41
N VAL A 71 1.04 -4.96 1.63
CA VAL A 71 -0.19 -4.16 1.48
C VAL A 71 -0.40 -3.82 0.01
N ASP A 72 -1.61 -4.09 -0.51
CA ASP A 72 -2.02 -3.62 -1.84
C ASP A 72 -2.53 -2.17 -1.75
N PRO A 73 -1.80 -1.19 -2.29
CA PRO A 73 -2.20 0.22 -2.24
C PRO A 73 -3.39 0.56 -3.14
N LEU A 74 -3.72 -0.31 -4.11
CA LEU A 74 -4.85 -0.12 -5.02
C LEU A 74 -6.15 -0.68 -4.43
N ALA A 75 -6.08 -1.75 -3.64
CA ALA A 75 -7.22 -2.35 -2.98
C ALA A 75 -7.49 -1.75 -1.59
N SER A 76 -6.50 -1.12 -0.97
CA SER A 76 -6.63 -0.48 0.34
C SER A 76 -7.34 0.86 0.25
N THR A 77 -8.16 1.17 1.26
CA THR A 77 -8.97 2.40 1.29
C THR A 77 -8.97 3.04 2.66
N SER A 78 -9.21 4.36 2.71
CA SER A 78 -9.41 5.09 3.95
C SER A 78 -10.35 6.27 3.73
N ARG A 79 -11.33 6.47 4.62
CA ARG A 79 -12.25 7.63 4.58
C ARG A 79 -11.55 8.94 4.90
N ILE A 80 -10.44 8.91 5.63
CA ILE A 80 -9.66 10.12 5.91
C ILE A 80 -8.75 10.54 4.77
N LEU A 81 -8.65 9.77 3.68
CA LEU A 81 -7.98 10.18 2.45
C LEU A 81 -8.88 11.19 1.71
N ASP A 82 -8.99 12.38 2.28
CA ASP A 82 -9.79 13.52 1.83
C ASP A 82 -8.95 14.79 2.05
N PRO A 83 -8.81 15.67 1.05
CA PRO A 83 -7.95 16.86 1.15
C PRO A 83 -8.34 17.78 2.33
N ARG A 84 -9.61 17.78 2.73
CA ARG A 84 -10.08 18.55 3.91
C ARG A 84 -9.55 18.00 5.24
N VAL A 85 -9.10 16.75 5.27
CA VAL A 85 -8.59 16.07 6.48
C VAL A 85 -7.07 16.04 6.49
N ILE A 86 -6.45 15.61 5.39
CA ILE A 86 -5.00 15.37 5.29
C ILE A 86 -4.24 16.46 4.55
N GLY A 87 -4.94 17.43 3.97
CA GLY A 87 -4.37 18.49 3.14
C GLY A 87 -4.13 18.06 1.68
N ASP A 88 -4.08 19.07 0.80
CA ASP A 88 -3.99 18.85 -0.65
C ASP A 88 -2.70 18.09 -1.04
N ARG A 89 -1.56 18.46 -0.47
CA ARG A 89 -0.26 17.86 -0.80
C ARG A 89 -0.27 16.34 -0.62
N HIS A 90 -0.68 15.87 0.55
CA HIS A 90 -0.71 14.43 0.84
C HIS A 90 -1.74 13.73 -0.05
N TYR A 91 -2.93 14.34 -0.20
CA TYR A 91 -3.98 13.77 -1.05
C TYR A 91 -3.54 13.64 -2.50
N ASP A 92 -3.01 14.71 -3.09
CA ASP A 92 -2.55 14.71 -4.49
C ASP A 92 -1.40 13.72 -4.72
N THR A 93 -0.48 13.64 -3.77
CA THR A 93 0.63 12.67 -3.84
C THR A 93 0.09 11.24 -3.85
N ALA A 94 -0.82 10.91 -2.93
CA ALA A 94 -1.43 9.59 -2.86
C ALA A 94 -2.19 9.23 -4.15
N GLN A 95 -2.98 10.17 -4.70
CA GLN A 95 -3.70 9.97 -5.96
C GLN A 95 -2.75 9.72 -7.14
N LYS A 96 -1.67 10.49 -7.25
CA LYS A 96 -0.67 10.31 -8.31
C LYS A 96 0.06 8.97 -8.20
N VAL A 97 0.43 8.57 -6.99
CA VAL A 97 1.04 7.24 -6.74
C VAL A 97 0.10 6.13 -7.16
N GLN A 98 -1.18 6.20 -6.77
CA GLN A 98 -2.17 5.20 -7.18
C GLN A 98 -2.35 5.17 -8.71
N ALA A 99 -2.38 6.33 -9.37
CA ALA A 99 -2.49 6.41 -10.82
C ALA A 99 -1.29 5.74 -11.53
N VAL A 100 -0.08 6.00 -11.08
CA VAL A 100 1.15 5.38 -11.63
C VAL A 100 1.14 3.86 -11.40
N LEU A 101 0.74 3.40 -10.23
CA LEU A 101 0.65 1.97 -9.92
C LEU A 101 -0.45 1.28 -10.72
N GLN A 102 -1.58 1.94 -10.94
CA GLN A 102 -2.66 1.41 -11.77
C GLN A 102 -2.20 1.30 -13.23
N GLN A 103 -1.59 2.34 -13.78
CA GLN A 103 -1.04 2.29 -15.14
C GLN A 103 0.00 1.17 -15.28
N TYR A 104 0.88 0.99 -14.30
CA TYR A 104 1.83 -0.11 -14.31
C TYR A 104 1.13 -1.47 -14.32
N LYS A 105 0.08 -1.64 -13.51
CA LYS A 105 -0.72 -2.87 -13.50
C LYS A 105 -1.33 -3.16 -14.87
N ASP A 106 -1.86 -2.14 -15.54
CA ASP A 106 -2.44 -2.29 -16.88
C ASP A 106 -1.38 -2.63 -17.95
N LEU A 107 -0.14 -2.14 -17.78
CA LEU A 107 0.99 -2.45 -18.66
C LEU A 107 1.58 -3.84 -18.43
N GLN A 108 1.37 -4.47 -17.27
CA GLN A 108 1.98 -5.76 -16.95
C GLN A 108 1.62 -6.88 -17.95
N ASP A 109 0.38 -6.90 -18.42
CA ASP A 109 -0.06 -7.89 -19.41
C ASP A 109 0.63 -7.66 -20.77
N ILE A 110 0.82 -6.41 -21.15
CA ILE A 110 1.54 -6.03 -22.38
C ILE A 110 3.01 -6.43 -22.26
N ILE A 111 3.64 -6.13 -21.12
CA ILE A 111 5.04 -6.49 -20.85
C ILE A 111 5.24 -8.02 -20.88
N ALA A 112 4.29 -8.77 -20.32
CA ALA A 112 4.38 -10.23 -20.29
C ALA A 112 4.28 -10.87 -21.69
N ILE A 113 3.55 -10.25 -22.61
CA ILE A 113 3.34 -10.78 -23.97
C ILE A 113 4.39 -10.26 -24.96
N LEU A 114 4.65 -8.96 -24.97
CA LEU A 114 5.46 -8.28 -25.98
C LEU A 114 6.87 -7.91 -25.49
N GLY A 115 7.08 -7.86 -24.18
CA GLY A 115 8.34 -7.42 -23.58
C GLY A 115 8.40 -5.90 -23.33
N MET A 116 9.41 -5.48 -22.58
CA MET A 116 9.63 -4.08 -22.23
C MET A 116 10.00 -3.20 -23.44
N ASP A 117 10.63 -3.80 -24.45
CA ASP A 117 11.19 -3.03 -25.59
C ASP A 117 10.10 -2.42 -26.47
N GLU A 118 8.93 -3.03 -26.50
CA GLU A 118 7.75 -2.55 -27.26
C GLU A 118 7.01 -1.39 -26.62
N LEU A 119 7.33 -1.06 -25.38
CA LEU A 119 6.71 0.08 -24.68
C LEU A 119 7.25 1.42 -25.23
N SER A 120 6.42 2.44 -25.20
CA SER A 120 6.85 3.82 -25.41
C SER A 120 7.85 4.27 -24.33
N ASP A 121 8.65 5.28 -24.61
CA ASP A 121 9.61 5.80 -23.62
C ASP A 121 8.90 6.33 -22.37
N ASP A 122 7.72 6.94 -22.52
CA ASP A 122 6.90 7.41 -21.40
C ASP A 122 6.39 6.24 -20.54
N ASP A 123 5.97 5.13 -21.17
CA ASP A 123 5.53 3.94 -20.44
C ASP A 123 6.70 3.26 -19.74
N LYS A 124 7.87 3.19 -20.36
CA LYS A 124 9.10 2.68 -19.74
C LYS A 124 9.47 3.48 -18.48
N LEU A 125 9.35 4.80 -18.55
CA LEU A 125 9.58 5.67 -17.40
C LEU A 125 8.55 5.42 -16.30
N THR A 126 7.27 5.31 -16.67
CA THR A 126 6.18 4.98 -15.73
C THR A 126 6.44 3.64 -15.03
N VAL A 127 6.82 2.61 -15.77
CA VAL A 127 7.17 1.29 -15.21
C VAL A 127 8.35 1.38 -14.26
N SER A 128 9.41 2.10 -14.62
CA SER A 128 10.58 2.30 -13.77
C SER A 128 10.20 2.96 -12.44
N ARG A 129 9.46 4.07 -12.49
CA ARG A 129 8.99 4.77 -11.28
C ARG A 129 8.05 3.92 -10.45
N ALA A 130 7.11 3.20 -11.07
CA ALA A 130 6.18 2.31 -10.37
C ALA A 130 6.92 1.20 -9.60
N ARG A 131 7.94 0.59 -10.20
CA ARG A 131 8.77 -0.43 -9.55
C ARG A 131 9.56 0.13 -8.37
N LYS A 132 10.11 1.35 -8.50
CA LYS A 132 10.75 2.07 -7.38
C LYS A 132 9.76 2.33 -6.26
N MET A 133 8.55 2.81 -6.58
CA MET A 133 7.47 3.03 -5.61
C MET A 133 7.07 1.74 -4.88
N GLN A 134 6.90 0.63 -5.60
CA GLN A 134 6.58 -0.66 -4.98
C GLN A 134 7.67 -1.11 -4.01
N LYS A 135 8.95 -0.97 -4.37
CA LYS A 135 10.07 -1.30 -3.47
C LYS A 135 10.18 -0.33 -2.30
N PHE A 136 9.90 0.95 -2.52
CA PHE A 136 9.90 1.96 -1.46
C PHE A 136 8.75 1.75 -0.44
N MET A 137 7.67 1.08 -0.83
CA MET A 137 6.64 0.63 0.11
C MET A 137 7.08 -0.51 1.01
N SER A 138 8.15 -1.24 0.68
CA SER A 138 8.74 -2.22 1.57
C SER A 138 9.49 -1.50 2.69
N GLN A 139 9.11 -1.77 3.94
CA GLN A 139 9.70 -1.12 5.09
C GLN A 139 10.15 -2.15 6.11
N PRO A 140 11.37 -2.06 6.66
CA PRO A 140 11.74 -2.84 7.82
C PRO A 140 10.89 -2.44 9.02
N PHE A 141 10.15 -3.36 9.61
CA PHE A 141 9.31 -3.06 10.76
C PHE A 141 9.73 -3.90 11.97
N PHE A 142 9.62 -3.31 13.16
CA PHE A 142 10.18 -3.83 14.40
C PHE A 142 9.74 -5.26 14.72
N VAL A 143 8.48 -5.61 14.46
CA VAL A 143 7.95 -6.96 14.74
C VAL A 143 8.63 -8.04 13.89
N ALA A 144 9.11 -7.68 12.71
CA ALA A 144 9.74 -8.63 11.78
C ALA A 144 11.26 -8.77 11.96
N GLU A 145 11.92 -7.96 12.78
CA GLU A 145 13.38 -7.96 12.94
C GLU A 145 13.96 -9.35 13.19
N GLN A 146 13.34 -10.12 14.09
CA GLN A 146 13.78 -11.45 14.45
C GLN A 146 13.69 -12.47 13.30
N PHE A 147 12.89 -12.20 12.28
CA PHE A 147 12.69 -13.08 11.12
C PHE A 147 13.50 -12.62 9.89
N THR A 148 13.63 -11.33 9.71
CA THR A 148 14.26 -10.74 8.51
C THR A 148 15.73 -10.39 8.73
N GLY A 149 16.14 -10.16 9.98
CA GLY A 149 17.45 -9.64 10.33
C GLY A 149 17.65 -8.15 9.99
N PHE A 150 16.62 -7.46 9.54
CA PHE A 150 16.64 -6.02 9.31
C PHE A 150 16.15 -5.28 10.55
N GLU A 151 16.90 -4.28 10.99
CA GLU A 151 16.48 -3.40 12.07
C GLU A 151 15.26 -2.57 11.63
N GLY A 152 14.21 -2.53 12.47
CA GLY A 152 13.00 -1.76 12.20
C GLY A 152 13.26 -0.27 12.04
N ARG A 153 12.50 0.38 11.17
CA ARG A 153 12.57 1.82 10.90
C ARG A 153 11.22 2.46 11.14
N TYR A 154 11.21 3.52 11.91
CA TYR A 154 10.07 4.42 11.97
C TYR A 154 10.27 5.51 10.93
N VAL A 155 9.28 5.69 10.06
CA VAL A 155 9.28 6.74 9.04
C VAL A 155 8.12 7.69 9.32
N SER A 156 8.39 8.98 9.35
CA SER A 156 7.35 9.97 9.55
C SER A 156 6.43 10.06 8.32
N LEU A 157 5.21 10.55 8.52
CA LEU A 157 4.29 10.79 7.41
C LEU A 157 4.87 11.81 6.42
N GLU A 158 5.55 12.84 6.91
CA GLU A 158 6.20 13.87 6.10
C GLU A 158 7.31 13.27 5.23
N ASP A 159 8.18 12.44 5.79
CA ASP A 159 9.24 11.76 5.05
C ASP A 159 8.67 10.81 3.99
N THR A 160 7.57 10.14 4.33
CA THR A 160 6.87 9.25 3.40
C THR A 160 6.33 10.03 2.21
N VAL A 161 5.58 11.11 2.45
CA VAL A 161 4.99 11.93 1.38
C VAL A 161 6.10 12.55 0.52
N SER A 162 7.12 13.13 1.14
CA SER A 162 8.27 13.74 0.42
C SER A 162 9.02 12.72 -0.43
N GLY A 163 9.23 11.51 0.08
CA GLY A 163 9.89 10.44 -0.67
C GLY A 163 9.11 10.03 -1.93
N PHE A 164 7.80 9.88 -1.82
CA PHE A 164 6.96 9.58 -2.98
C PHE A 164 6.86 10.74 -3.96
N GLU A 165 6.82 11.99 -3.49
CA GLU A 165 6.88 13.17 -4.36
C GLU A 165 8.17 13.22 -5.18
N ALA A 166 9.32 12.96 -4.59
CA ALA A 166 10.60 12.94 -5.28
C ALA A 166 10.65 11.85 -6.37
N ILE A 167 10.09 10.66 -6.11
CA ILE A 167 9.97 9.61 -7.13
C ILE A 167 9.04 10.05 -8.25
N LEU A 168 7.88 10.62 -7.93
CA LEU A 168 6.92 11.12 -8.92
C LEU A 168 7.50 12.21 -9.81
N ASN A 169 8.28 13.13 -9.23
CA ASN A 169 8.89 14.25 -9.92
C ASN A 169 10.14 13.85 -10.75
N GLY A 170 10.63 12.61 -10.58
CA GLY A 170 11.78 12.11 -11.31
C GLY A 170 13.14 12.54 -10.74
N GLU A 171 13.17 13.03 -9.51
CA GLU A 171 14.43 13.48 -8.86
C GLU A 171 15.42 12.35 -8.61
N VAL A 172 14.93 11.11 -8.67
CA VAL A 172 15.69 9.88 -8.40
C VAL A 172 15.56 8.85 -9.53
N ASP A 173 15.29 9.30 -10.75
CA ASP A 173 15.12 8.40 -11.90
C ASP A 173 16.42 7.65 -12.27
N ASP A 174 17.56 8.19 -11.95
CA ASP A 174 18.90 7.63 -12.18
C ASP A 174 19.30 6.55 -11.17
N LEU A 175 18.62 6.45 -10.02
CA LEU A 175 18.93 5.44 -9.01
C LEU A 175 18.41 4.05 -9.40
N ALA A 176 19.13 3.00 -8.96
CA ALA A 176 18.73 1.63 -9.18
C ALA A 176 17.46 1.27 -8.38
N GLU A 177 16.55 0.49 -8.98
CA GLU A 177 15.30 0.05 -8.32
C GLU A 177 15.55 -0.65 -6.97
N ASN A 178 16.63 -1.44 -6.86
CA ASN A 178 16.94 -2.20 -5.64
C ASN A 178 17.36 -1.32 -4.47
N SER A 179 17.76 -0.08 -4.72
CA SER A 179 18.13 0.87 -3.69
C SER A 179 16.95 1.30 -2.84
N PHE A 180 15.74 1.22 -3.38
CA PHE A 180 14.48 1.55 -2.70
C PHE A 180 13.92 0.43 -1.82
N ALA A 181 14.46 -0.78 -1.89
CA ALA A 181 13.93 -1.91 -1.12
C ALA A 181 14.41 -1.88 0.34
N TYR A 182 13.47 -2.05 1.29
CA TYR A 182 13.76 -2.13 2.73
C TYR A 182 14.57 -0.96 3.27
N VAL A 183 14.19 0.23 2.91
CA VAL A 183 14.71 1.49 3.45
C VAL A 183 13.61 2.22 4.23
N GLY A 184 14.00 3.14 5.11
CA GLY A 184 13.05 3.99 5.82
C GLY A 184 12.73 5.23 5.00
N THR A 185 13.74 6.08 4.80
CA THR A 185 13.59 7.37 4.10
C THR A 185 14.22 7.32 2.71
N LEU A 186 13.93 8.35 1.89
CA LEU A 186 14.55 8.50 0.58
C LEU A 186 16.08 8.68 0.68
N ASP A 187 16.56 9.37 1.72
CA ASP A 187 17.99 9.55 1.94
C ASP A 187 18.72 8.22 2.14
N GLU A 188 18.08 7.28 2.84
CA GLU A 188 18.64 5.92 2.99
C GLU A 188 18.72 5.19 1.64
N ALA A 189 17.76 5.40 0.75
CA ALA A 189 17.79 4.83 -0.60
C ALA A 189 18.96 5.41 -1.42
N ILE A 190 19.15 6.72 -1.35
CA ILE A 190 20.27 7.41 -2.03
C ILE A 190 21.62 6.92 -1.49
N GLU A 191 21.77 6.79 -0.17
CA GLU A 191 22.98 6.27 0.43
C GLU A 191 23.26 4.81 0.05
N LYS A 192 22.20 4.00 -0.01
CA LYS A 192 22.30 2.59 -0.41
C LYS A 192 22.76 2.47 -1.86
N ASP A 193 22.24 3.31 -2.75
CA ASP A 193 22.65 3.34 -4.16
C ASP A 193 24.13 3.70 -4.29
N LYS A 194 24.58 4.76 -3.61
CA LYS A 194 26.01 5.16 -3.60
C LYS A 194 26.94 4.04 -3.12
N LYS A 195 26.53 3.27 -2.12
CA LYS A 195 27.31 2.13 -1.60
C LYS A 195 27.33 0.94 -2.56
N ALA A 196 26.33 0.80 -3.41
CA ALA A 196 26.27 -0.28 -4.41
C ALA A 196 27.11 0.01 -5.65
N VAL A 197 27.37 1.27 -5.94
CA VAL A 197 28.18 1.74 -7.09
C VAL A 197 29.67 1.87 -6.74
N ALA A 198 30.01 1.97 -5.44
CA ALA A 198 31.39 2.07 -4.95
C ALA A 198 32.04 0.69 -4.80
#